data_628bd0cbd61c2cbfe4d7c9d608fe31df
#
_entry.id   628bd0cbd61c2cbfe4d7c9d608fe31df
#
_cell.length_a   1.000
_cell.length_b   1.000
_cell.length_c   1.000
_cell.angle_alpha   90.00
_cell.angle_beta   90.00
_cell.angle_gamma   90.00
#
_symmetry.space_group_name_H-M   'P 1'
#
loop_
_entity.id
_entity.type
_entity.pdbx_description
1 polymer ?
#
loop_
_entity_poly.entity_id
_entity_poly.type
_entity_poly.pdbx_seq_one_letter_code
_entity_poly.pdbx_strand_id
1 'polypeptide(L)'
;MKGFSVKPLIWITMLFLGLLPYQAFGLGLTPGNFDTILDTHVETLTVWQLAENNKIYVFDFHGLVTQGKTFNRITHLTEQIQANAGYPRVLTTDEFIKYMDSLRRTQADFAFGHDLLVSELVLFYNLADRDKIDLLPEEIVLRTFLLDQGLIKVWRNFYQSVQSDVVILSIPQEQPHTEGTPPVSKLARQAIFLHELSHGEYYTNPHFAAYCRLFWNQSLNDAQRRAFVNLFKKYNYNTASGELMVNEMQAYLMFTPDPQSFSASKLGVTEGELASMRDMFRRGRPPTRLPLR
;
A
#
# COMPACT_ATOMS: atom_id res chain seq x y z
N MET A 1 -61.17 35.15 50.51
CA MET A 1 -61.02 33.84 49.81
C MET A 1 -59.74 33.96 48.93
N LYS A 2 -58.68 33.32 49.34
CA LYS A 2 -57.35 33.38 48.64
C LYS A 2 -57.25 32.15 47.74
N GLY A 3 -57.16 32.39 46.40
CA GLY A 3 -56.99 31.34 45.42
C GLY A 3 -55.51 30.83 45.35
N PHE A 4 -55.35 29.57 45.58
CA PHE A 4 -54.04 28.91 45.41
C PHE A 4 -53.79 28.57 43.91
N SER A 5 -52.77 29.15 43.30
CA SER A 5 -52.29 28.83 41.97
C SER A 5 -51.36 27.66 42.07
N VAL A 6 -51.69 26.52 41.49
CA VAL A 6 -50.82 25.33 41.35
C VAL A 6 -50.06 25.45 40.03
N LYS A 7 -48.73 25.60 40.10
CA LYS A 7 -47.87 25.54 38.91
C LYS A 7 -47.64 24.08 38.52
N PRO A 8 -47.70 23.71 37.22
CA PRO A 8 -47.37 22.35 36.79
C PRO A 8 -45.87 22.11 36.83
N LEU A 9 -45.48 21.01 37.45
CA LEU A 9 -44.11 20.50 37.49
C LEU A 9 -43.83 19.82 36.15
N ILE A 10 -42.96 20.44 35.32
CA ILE A 10 -42.49 19.84 34.06
C ILE A 10 -41.38 18.83 34.40
N TRP A 11 -41.67 17.55 34.24
CA TRP A 11 -40.70 16.50 34.30
C TRP A 11 -39.89 16.49 32.97
N ILE A 12 -38.63 16.95 33.04
CA ILE A 12 -37.68 16.78 31.96
C ILE A 12 -37.10 15.35 32.04
N THR A 13 -37.63 14.47 31.21
CA THR A 13 -37.05 13.14 31.02
C THR A 13 -35.76 13.32 30.22
N MET A 14 -34.60 13.30 30.90
CA MET A 14 -33.32 13.18 30.25
C MET A 14 -33.24 11.79 29.60
N LEU A 15 -33.34 11.74 28.27
CA LEU A 15 -33.01 10.59 27.48
C LEU A 15 -31.46 10.46 27.53
N PHE A 16 -30.96 9.57 28.41
CA PHE A 16 -29.61 9.07 28.31
C PHE A 16 -29.53 8.20 27.06
N LEU A 17 -29.16 8.79 25.92
CA LEU A 17 -28.64 8.04 24.80
C LEU A 17 -27.32 7.45 25.31
N GLY A 18 -27.39 6.19 25.72
CA GLY A 18 -26.20 5.41 26.04
C GLY A 18 -25.28 5.39 24.82
N LEU A 19 -24.20 6.12 24.91
CA LEU A 19 -23.01 5.87 24.07
C LEU A 19 -22.57 4.44 24.38
N LEU A 20 -23.07 3.47 23.60
CA LEU A 20 -22.44 2.16 23.57
C LEU A 20 -20.97 2.41 23.24
N PRO A 21 -20.02 1.91 24.05
CA PRO A 21 -18.64 1.99 23.70
C PRO A 21 -18.50 1.29 22.35
N TYR A 22 -18.06 2.04 21.34
CA TYR A 22 -17.59 1.47 20.08
C TYR A 22 -16.45 0.52 20.49
N GLN A 23 -16.78 -0.76 20.63
CA GLN A 23 -15.76 -1.78 20.80
C GLN A 23 -14.98 -1.76 19.49
N ALA A 24 -13.84 -1.07 19.49
CA ALA A 24 -12.83 -1.22 18.48
C ALA A 24 -12.38 -2.68 18.56
N PHE A 25 -13.06 -3.58 17.84
CA PHE A 25 -12.50 -4.87 17.53
C PHE A 25 -11.25 -4.59 16.71
N GLY A 26 -10.08 -4.71 17.37
CA GLY A 26 -8.80 -4.64 16.69
C GLY A 26 -8.82 -5.61 15.52
N LEU A 27 -8.24 -5.23 14.38
CA LEU A 27 -8.10 -6.12 13.24
C LEU A 27 -7.36 -7.37 13.70
N GLY A 28 -8.01 -8.54 13.58
CA GLY A 28 -7.40 -9.82 13.90
C GLY A 28 -6.25 -10.11 12.93
N LEU A 29 -5.21 -10.75 13.42
CA LEU A 29 -4.09 -11.21 12.60
C LEU A 29 -4.25 -12.72 12.34
N THR A 30 -4.22 -13.11 11.06
CA THR A 30 -4.37 -14.49 10.63
C THR A 30 -3.08 -14.96 9.95
N PRO A 31 -2.48 -16.09 10.33
CA PRO A 31 -1.37 -16.67 9.57
C PRO A 31 -1.87 -17.24 8.24
N GLY A 32 -1.14 -16.98 7.15
CA GLY A 32 -1.48 -17.50 5.83
C GLY A 32 -0.24 -17.60 4.94
N ASN A 33 -0.20 -18.65 4.11
CA ASN A 33 0.78 -18.73 3.03
C ASN A 33 0.23 -18.08 1.76
N PHE A 34 1.08 -17.94 0.74
CA PHE A 34 0.71 -17.32 -0.53
C PHE A 34 -0.58 -17.91 -1.14
N ASP A 35 -0.66 -19.24 -1.25
CA ASP A 35 -1.80 -19.90 -1.90
C ASP A 35 -3.08 -19.70 -1.06
N THR A 36 -2.98 -19.82 0.27
CA THR A 36 -4.10 -19.58 1.18
C THR A 36 -4.64 -18.16 1.03
N ILE A 37 -3.78 -17.15 1.01
CA ILE A 37 -4.19 -15.75 0.89
C ILE A 37 -4.82 -15.49 -0.49
N LEU A 38 -4.22 -16.04 -1.54
CA LEU A 38 -4.69 -15.86 -2.92
C LEU A 38 -6.08 -16.47 -3.13
N ASP A 39 -6.31 -17.69 -2.62
CA ASP A 39 -7.54 -18.45 -2.84
C ASP A 39 -8.66 -18.15 -1.84
N THR A 40 -8.36 -17.39 -0.75
CA THR A 40 -9.39 -17.01 0.21
C THR A 40 -10.16 -15.78 -0.25
N HIS A 41 -11.50 -15.90 -0.30
CA HIS A 41 -12.37 -14.75 -0.47
C HIS A 41 -12.67 -14.10 0.87
N VAL A 42 -12.49 -12.78 0.96
CA VAL A 42 -12.77 -12.00 2.17
C VAL A 42 -13.86 -10.97 1.90
N GLU A 43 -14.86 -10.91 2.79
CA GLU A 43 -15.97 -9.95 2.72
C GLU A 43 -15.64 -8.62 3.41
N THR A 44 -14.62 -8.63 4.27
CA THR A 44 -14.14 -7.46 5.02
C THR A 44 -12.63 -7.46 5.01
N LEU A 45 -12.02 -6.34 5.39
CA LEU A 45 -10.57 -6.25 5.54
C LEU A 45 -10.07 -7.38 6.44
N THR A 46 -9.20 -8.21 5.90
CA THR A 46 -8.49 -9.27 6.62
C THR A 46 -6.99 -8.97 6.58
N VAL A 47 -6.31 -9.14 7.72
CA VAL A 47 -4.86 -8.97 7.78
C VAL A 47 -4.20 -10.32 8.00
N TRP A 48 -3.31 -10.67 7.08
CA TRP A 48 -2.53 -11.88 7.11
C TRP A 48 -1.09 -11.60 7.54
N GLN A 49 -0.52 -12.48 8.34
CA GLN A 49 0.94 -12.57 8.50
C GLN A 49 1.43 -13.69 7.61
N LEU A 50 2.37 -13.38 6.72
CA LEU A 50 2.87 -14.35 5.75
C LEU A 50 3.67 -15.46 6.45
N ALA A 51 3.26 -16.71 6.25
CA ALA A 51 3.88 -17.85 6.92
C ALA A 51 5.35 -18.07 6.49
N GLU A 52 5.67 -17.79 5.23
CA GLU A 52 7.02 -17.91 4.68
C GLU A 52 7.97 -16.81 5.18
N ASN A 53 7.41 -15.66 5.60
CA ASN A 53 8.18 -14.53 6.10
C ASN A 53 7.34 -13.67 7.07
N ASN A 54 7.53 -13.86 8.36
CA ASN A 54 6.75 -13.20 9.41
C ASN A 54 6.96 -11.69 9.53
N LYS A 55 7.85 -11.10 8.72
CA LYS A 55 8.03 -9.65 8.59
C LYS A 55 7.11 -9.01 7.56
N ILE A 56 6.35 -9.82 6.82
CA ILE A 56 5.41 -9.37 5.79
C ILE A 56 3.99 -9.54 6.29
N TYR A 57 3.25 -8.45 6.32
CA TYR A 57 1.83 -8.39 6.63
C TYR A 57 1.06 -8.02 5.37
N VAL A 58 0.00 -8.77 5.05
CA VAL A 58 -0.80 -8.56 3.85
C VAL A 58 -2.19 -8.11 4.25
N PHE A 59 -2.55 -6.90 3.88
CA PHE A 59 -3.88 -6.33 4.03
C PHE A 59 -4.72 -6.69 2.80
N ASP A 60 -5.64 -7.62 2.97
CA ASP A 60 -6.52 -8.13 1.92
C ASP A 60 -7.86 -7.43 1.99
N PHE A 61 -8.11 -6.54 1.04
CA PHE A 61 -9.28 -5.67 1.00
C PHE A 61 -10.39 -6.24 0.14
N HIS A 62 -11.61 -6.19 0.63
CA HIS A 62 -12.79 -6.54 -0.17
C HIS A 62 -12.90 -5.68 -1.46
N GLY A 63 -12.40 -4.44 -1.46
CA GLY A 63 -12.47 -3.56 -2.63
C GLY A 63 -11.46 -2.43 -2.64
N LEU A 64 -11.18 -1.94 -3.85
CA LEU A 64 -10.16 -0.94 -4.15
C LEU A 64 -10.38 0.43 -3.48
N VAL A 65 -11.64 0.85 -3.26
CA VAL A 65 -11.92 2.18 -2.68
C VAL A 65 -11.41 2.27 -1.24
N THR A 66 -11.71 1.27 -0.40
CA THR A 66 -11.24 1.23 0.99
C THR A 66 -9.73 1.05 1.06
N GLN A 67 -9.18 0.20 0.20
CA GLN A 67 -7.72 0.06 0.04
C GLN A 67 -7.06 1.40 -0.28
N GLY A 68 -7.58 2.11 -1.30
CA GLY A 68 -7.05 3.41 -1.70
C GLY A 68 -7.13 4.47 -0.60
N LYS A 69 -8.25 4.54 0.13
CA LYS A 69 -8.37 5.45 1.28
C LYS A 69 -7.39 5.13 2.42
N THR A 70 -6.99 3.86 2.54
CA THR A 70 -6.02 3.46 3.55
C THR A 70 -4.59 3.85 3.16
N PHE A 71 -4.21 3.71 1.88
CA PHE A 71 -2.80 3.72 1.48
C PHE A 71 -2.40 4.82 0.49
N ASN A 72 -3.30 5.33 -0.37
CA ASN A 72 -2.91 6.19 -1.48
C ASN A 72 -2.20 7.49 -1.06
N ARG A 73 -2.59 8.14 0.05
CA ARG A 73 -1.89 9.34 0.53
C ARG A 73 -0.48 9.02 1.03
N ILE A 74 -0.30 7.83 1.59
CA ILE A 74 1.00 7.36 2.07
C ILE A 74 1.91 7.09 0.86
N THR A 75 1.42 6.33 -0.11
CA THR A 75 2.13 6.05 -1.38
C THR A 75 2.48 7.33 -2.14
N HIS A 76 1.57 8.31 -2.16
CA HIS A 76 1.89 9.62 -2.73
C HIS A 76 3.10 10.27 -2.04
N LEU A 77 3.18 10.18 -0.70
CA LEU A 77 4.29 10.74 0.07
C LEU A 77 5.61 10.00 -0.21
N THR A 78 5.58 8.68 -0.37
CA THR A 78 6.78 7.82 -0.38
C THR A 78 7.32 7.57 -1.79
N GLU A 79 6.44 7.40 -2.78
CA GLU A 79 6.82 6.91 -4.10
C GLU A 79 6.67 7.93 -5.23
N GLN A 80 5.84 8.96 -5.05
CA GLN A 80 5.54 9.87 -6.14
C GLN A 80 6.36 11.16 -6.11
N ILE A 81 6.48 11.78 -7.27
CA ILE A 81 7.17 13.07 -7.38
C ILE A 81 6.35 14.11 -6.62
N GLN A 82 6.87 14.56 -5.49
CA GLN A 82 6.34 15.74 -4.83
C GLN A 82 6.82 16.97 -5.62
N ALA A 83 5.87 17.64 -6.26
CA ALA A 83 6.16 18.76 -7.16
C ALA A 83 6.87 19.95 -6.50
N ASN A 84 7.03 19.96 -5.18
CA ASN A 84 7.72 21.00 -4.43
C ASN A 84 8.79 20.39 -3.53
N ALA A 85 10.00 20.42 -3.99
CA ALA A 85 11.22 19.90 -3.39
C ALA A 85 11.69 20.68 -2.12
N GLY A 86 10.78 21.02 -1.22
CA GLY A 86 11.20 21.66 0.03
C GLY A 86 11.31 20.66 1.17
N TYR A 87 10.16 20.32 1.75
CA TYR A 87 10.06 19.37 2.85
C TYR A 87 8.93 18.39 2.54
N PRO A 88 9.11 17.08 2.83
CA PRO A 88 8.03 16.12 2.68
C PRO A 88 6.87 16.53 3.60
N ARG A 89 5.65 16.53 3.07
CA ARG A 89 4.43 16.79 3.81
C ARG A 89 3.31 15.87 3.37
N VAL A 90 2.42 15.59 4.28
CA VAL A 90 1.17 14.90 3.98
C VAL A 90 0.20 15.89 3.35
N LEU A 91 -0.43 15.53 2.23
CA LEU A 91 -1.50 16.33 1.66
C LEU A 91 -2.76 16.21 2.54
N THR A 92 -3.53 17.29 2.66
CA THR A 92 -4.89 17.20 3.20
C THR A 92 -5.75 16.33 2.28
N THR A 93 -6.89 15.84 2.76
CA THR A 93 -7.83 15.07 1.92
C THR A 93 -8.23 15.83 0.66
N ASP A 94 -8.56 17.11 0.79
CA ASP A 94 -8.97 17.95 -0.35
C ASP A 94 -7.83 18.19 -1.35
N GLU A 95 -6.60 18.39 -0.87
CA GLU A 95 -5.42 18.52 -1.73
C GLU A 95 -5.15 17.21 -2.49
N PHE A 96 -5.28 16.08 -1.80
CA PHE A 96 -5.06 14.77 -2.42
C PHE A 96 -6.15 14.44 -3.46
N ILE A 97 -7.42 14.78 -3.19
CA ILE A 97 -8.50 14.64 -4.17
C ILE A 97 -8.18 15.48 -5.42
N LYS A 98 -7.82 16.76 -5.26
CA LYS A 98 -7.44 17.63 -6.39
C LYS A 98 -6.23 17.08 -7.17
N TYR A 99 -5.28 16.48 -6.45
CA TYR A 99 -4.13 15.85 -7.09
C TYR A 99 -4.57 14.63 -7.93
N MET A 100 -5.38 13.73 -7.39
CA MET A 100 -5.93 12.59 -8.15
C MET A 100 -6.74 13.06 -9.36
N ASP A 101 -7.59 14.07 -9.20
CA ASP A 101 -8.38 14.66 -10.30
C ASP A 101 -7.49 15.19 -11.42
N SER A 102 -6.35 15.83 -11.08
CA SER A 102 -5.38 16.31 -12.06
C SER A 102 -4.76 15.18 -12.89
N LEU A 103 -4.66 13.98 -12.31
CA LEU A 103 -4.21 12.76 -12.95
C LEU A 103 -5.35 11.97 -13.61
N ARG A 104 -6.60 12.43 -13.47
CA ARG A 104 -7.83 11.69 -13.85
C ARG A 104 -7.90 10.32 -13.17
N ARG A 105 -7.58 10.29 -11.89
CA ARG A 105 -7.58 9.10 -11.03
C ARG A 105 -8.60 9.24 -9.92
N THR A 106 -9.04 8.10 -9.39
CA THR A 106 -9.91 7.97 -8.22
C THR A 106 -9.17 7.23 -7.10
N GLN A 107 -9.79 7.09 -5.93
CA GLN A 107 -9.26 6.24 -4.87
C GLN A 107 -9.10 4.78 -5.31
N ALA A 108 -9.93 4.31 -6.24
CA ALA A 108 -9.96 2.93 -6.68
C ALA A 108 -8.95 2.58 -7.77
N ASP A 109 -8.40 3.57 -8.47
CA ASP A 109 -7.50 3.33 -9.61
C ASP A 109 -6.17 4.09 -9.53
N PHE A 110 -5.92 4.75 -8.39
CA PHE A 110 -4.65 5.42 -8.12
C PHE A 110 -3.50 4.42 -8.03
N ALA A 111 -3.68 3.37 -7.22
CA ALA A 111 -2.81 2.21 -7.14
C ALA A 111 -3.64 0.94 -6.88
N PHE A 112 -3.22 -0.20 -7.44
CA PHE A 112 -3.93 -1.47 -7.31
C PHE A 112 -3.38 -2.35 -6.18
N GLY A 113 -2.14 -2.15 -5.80
CA GLY A 113 -1.46 -2.75 -4.67
C GLY A 113 -0.60 -1.70 -3.99
N HIS A 114 -0.05 -2.01 -2.83
CA HIS A 114 0.86 -1.14 -2.10
C HIS A 114 1.87 -1.99 -1.34
N ASP A 115 3.09 -1.48 -1.25
CA ASP A 115 4.18 -2.01 -0.45
C ASP A 115 4.81 -0.88 0.35
N LEU A 116 4.76 -0.98 1.66
CA LEU A 116 5.23 0.08 2.54
C LEU A 116 6.04 -0.50 3.70
N LEU A 117 7.22 0.05 3.92
CA LEU A 117 7.94 -0.19 5.16
C LEU A 117 7.18 0.44 6.33
N VAL A 118 7.20 -0.22 7.49
CA VAL A 118 6.63 0.38 8.71
C VAL A 118 7.28 1.72 9.05
N SER A 119 8.55 1.94 8.67
CA SER A 119 9.22 3.24 8.83
C SER A 119 8.62 4.35 7.97
N GLU A 120 8.07 4.04 6.80
CA GLU A 120 7.37 5.00 5.94
C GLU A 120 6.01 5.37 6.49
N LEU A 121 5.29 4.39 7.06
CA LEU A 121 4.05 4.63 7.80
C LEU A 121 4.31 5.52 9.02
N VAL A 122 5.40 5.29 9.75
CA VAL A 122 5.84 6.14 10.86
C VAL A 122 6.11 7.57 10.37
N LEU A 123 6.81 7.73 9.23
CA LEU A 123 7.05 9.04 8.64
C LEU A 123 5.73 9.75 8.34
N PHE A 124 4.78 9.07 7.68
CA PHE A 124 3.47 9.62 7.35
C PHE A 124 2.73 10.12 8.59
N TYR A 125 2.60 9.29 9.65
CA TYR A 125 1.88 9.69 10.85
C TYR A 125 2.56 10.82 11.61
N ASN A 126 3.90 10.82 11.71
CA ASN A 126 4.63 11.91 12.34
C ASN A 126 4.51 13.24 11.57
N LEU A 127 4.49 13.20 10.25
CA LEU A 127 4.28 14.38 9.42
C LEU A 127 2.84 14.89 9.52
N ALA A 128 1.85 13.98 9.53
CA ALA A 128 0.45 14.36 9.73
C ALA A 128 0.23 15.03 11.09
N ASP A 129 0.79 14.47 12.16
CA ASP A 129 0.72 15.06 13.51
C ASP A 129 1.45 16.43 13.59
N ARG A 130 2.64 16.55 13.01
CA ARG A 130 3.41 17.81 12.96
C ARG A 130 2.61 18.92 12.28
N ASP A 131 2.01 18.60 11.14
CA ASP A 131 1.34 19.58 10.27
C ASP A 131 -0.17 19.69 10.60
N LYS A 132 -0.66 18.95 11.61
CA LYS A 132 -2.05 18.90 12.05
C LYS A 132 -3.01 18.53 10.92
N ILE A 133 -2.61 17.53 10.14
CA ILE A 133 -3.41 16.98 9.04
C ILE A 133 -4.33 15.91 9.59
N ASP A 134 -5.63 16.04 9.33
CA ASP A 134 -6.62 15.05 9.71
C ASP A 134 -6.42 13.75 8.92
N LEU A 135 -6.41 12.63 9.66
CA LEU A 135 -6.36 11.30 9.09
C LEU A 135 -7.75 10.81 8.66
N LEU A 136 -7.80 10.05 7.59
CA LEU A 136 -9.01 9.32 7.21
C LEU A 136 -9.30 8.22 8.24
N PRO A 137 -10.57 7.81 8.41
CA PRO A 137 -10.92 6.69 9.30
C PRO A 137 -10.13 5.42 8.99
N GLU A 138 -9.90 5.13 7.71
CA GLU A 138 -9.14 3.97 7.24
C GLU A 138 -7.66 4.05 7.62
N GLU A 139 -7.06 5.24 7.59
CA GLU A 139 -5.67 5.48 8.04
C GLU A 139 -5.54 5.37 9.57
N ILE A 140 -6.58 5.75 10.32
CA ILE A 140 -6.64 5.56 11.77
C ILE A 140 -6.72 4.06 12.12
N VAL A 141 -7.50 3.28 11.37
CA VAL A 141 -7.59 1.82 11.54
C VAL A 141 -6.22 1.17 11.31
N LEU A 142 -5.50 1.55 10.25
CA LEU A 142 -4.14 1.07 9.99
C LEU A 142 -3.19 1.44 11.13
N ARG A 143 -3.19 2.69 11.59
CA ARG A 143 -2.35 3.13 12.71
C ARG A 143 -2.62 2.33 14.00
N THR A 144 -3.91 2.11 14.29
CA THR A 144 -4.35 1.34 15.46
C THR A 144 -3.83 -0.09 15.37
N PHE A 145 -3.98 -0.74 14.22
CA PHE A 145 -3.40 -2.08 14.00
C PHE A 145 -1.90 -2.11 14.25
N LEU A 146 -1.14 -1.16 13.72
CA LEU A 146 0.32 -1.11 13.91
C LEU A 146 0.71 -0.96 15.38
N LEU A 147 -0.05 -0.19 16.17
CA LEU A 147 0.14 -0.04 17.61
C LEU A 147 -0.23 -1.34 18.35
N ASP A 148 -1.37 -1.93 18.06
CA ASP A 148 -1.88 -3.14 18.71
C ASP A 148 -0.97 -4.36 18.46
N GLN A 149 -0.37 -4.45 17.26
CA GLN A 149 0.60 -5.49 16.91
C GLN A 149 2.02 -5.18 17.42
N GLY A 150 2.24 -4.02 18.06
CA GLY A 150 3.57 -3.62 18.53
C GLY A 150 4.57 -3.38 17.40
N LEU A 151 4.12 -3.11 16.18
CA LEU A 151 4.99 -2.79 15.04
C LEU A 151 5.51 -1.36 15.10
N ILE A 152 4.74 -0.47 15.72
CA ILE A 152 5.13 0.89 16.07
C ILE A 152 4.87 1.14 17.56
N LYS A 153 5.58 2.12 18.11
CA LYS A 153 5.41 2.59 19.48
C LYS A 153 5.42 4.13 19.52
N VAL A 154 4.83 4.69 20.55
CA VAL A 154 4.92 6.12 20.82
C VAL A 154 6.07 6.40 21.78
N TRP A 155 6.97 7.30 21.39
CA TRP A 155 8.06 7.78 22.22
C TRP A 155 8.13 9.32 22.16
N ARG A 156 8.01 10.00 23.31
CA ARG A 156 8.05 11.47 23.39
C ARG A 156 7.15 12.17 22.35
N ASN A 157 5.93 11.68 22.20
CA ASN A 157 4.91 12.17 21.24
C ASN A 157 5.26 11.92 19.75
N PHE A 158 6.21 11.03 19.44
CA PHE A 158 6.50 10.60 18.07
C PHE A 158 6.29 9.09 17.92
N TYR A 159 5.81 8.68 16.76
CA TYR A 159 5.81 7.27 16.40
C TYR A 159 7.21 6.82 16.02
N GLN A 160 7.53 5.60 16.38
CA GLN A 160 8.79 4.92 16.02
C GLN A 160 8.49 3.49 15.59
N SER A 161 9.12 3.03 14.52
CA SER A 161 9.10 1.62 14.16
C SER A 161 9.87 0.78 15.19
N VAL A 162 9.34 -0.39 15.53
CA VAL A 162 10.03 -1.32 16.43
C VAL A 162 11.09 -2.12 15.68
N GLN A 163 10.81 -2.44 14.40
CA GLN A 163 11.74 -3.10 13.48
C GLN A 163 11.74 -2.34 12.16
N SER A 164 12.90 -2.21 11.53
CA SER A 164 13.06 -1.40 10.31
C SER A 164 12.69 -2.12 9.02
N ASP A 165 12.62 -3.46 9.06
CA ASP A 165 12.45 -4.33 7.90
C ASP A 165 11.10 -5.08 7.91
N VAL A 166 10.09 -4.50 8.57
CA VAL A 166 8.71 -4.98 8.50
C VAL A 166 7.99 -4.26 7.36
N VAL A 167 7.29 -5.04 6.57
CA VAL A 167 6.60 -4.59 5.35
C VAL A 167 5.11 -4.82 5.47
N ILE A 168 4.34 -3.81 5.10
CA ILE A 168 2.90 -3.88 4.94
C ILE A 168 2.60 -3.90 3.45
N LEU A 169 1.98 -4.97 2.98
CA LEU A 169 1.46 -5.10 1.62
C LEU A 169 -0.05 -4.92 1.63
N SER A 170 -0.62 -4.44 0.53
CA SER A 170 -2.06 -4.45 0.35
C SER A 170 -2.46 -5.01 -1.01
N ILE A 171 -3.52 -5.79 -1.02
CA ILE A 171 -4.09 -6.39 -2.22
C ILE A 171 -5.62 -6.27 -2.22
N PRO A 172 -6.27 -6.11 -3.41
CA PRO A 172 -7.72 -6.15 -3.52
C PRO A 172 -8.22 -7.57 -3.76
N GLN A 173 -9.48 -7.82 -3.41
CA GLN A 173 -10.22 -8.99 -3.90
C GLN A 173 -10.57 -8.84 -5.38
N GLU A 174 -10.96 -9.97 -5.99
CA GLU A 174 -11.61 -9.96 -7.30
C GLU A 174 -12.90 -9.13 -7.21
N GLN A 175 -13.10 -8.25 -8.17
CA GLN A 175 -14.29 -7.41 -8.23
C GLN A 175 -14.70 -7.10 -9.67
N PRO A 176 -16.01 -6.99 -9.96
CA PRO A 176 -16.49 -6.56 -11.28
C PRO A 176 -16.20 -5.07 -11.50
N HIS A 177 -16.31 -4.63 -12.76
CA HIS A 177 -16.34 -3.21 -13.07
C HIS A 177 -17.63 -2.58 -12.52
N THR A 178 -17.48 -1.48 -11.81
CA THR A 178 -18.59 -0.60 -11.40
C THR A 178 -18.25 0.84 -11.74
N GLU A 179 -19.22 1.75 -11.68
CA GLU A 179 -18.97 3.16 -11.95
C GLU A 179 -17.87 3.71 -11.00
N GLY A 180 -16.81 4.24 -11.59
CA GLY A 180 -15.67 4.80 -10.86
C GLY A 180 -14.72 3.76 -10.21
N THR A 181 -14.96 2.45 -10.43
CA THR A 181 -14.14 1.39 -9.86
C THR A 181 -13.77 0.37 -10.93
N PRO A 182 -12.47 0.19 -11.25
CA PRO A 182 -12.03 -0.77 -12.25
C PRO A 182 -12.26 -2.23 -11.79
N PRO A 183 -12.36 -3.17 -12.73
CA PRO A 183 -12.44 -4.59 -12.40
C PRO A 183 -11.09 -5.11 -11.92
N VAL A 184 -11.12 -6.10 -11.04
CA VAL A 184 -9.97 -6.91 -10.67
C VAL A 184 -10.30 -8.36 -10.98
N SER A 185 -9.69 -8.91 -12.02
CA SER A 185 -9.82 -10.32 -12.37
C SER A 185 -8.94 -11.20 -11.47
N LYS A 186 -9.17 -12.50 -11.45
CA LYS A 186 -8.29 -13.46 -10.76
C LYS A 186 -6.82 -13.31 -11.18
N LEU A 187 -6.56 -13.16 -12.48
CA LEU A 187 -5.20 -12.95 -12.99
C LEU A 187 -4.61 -11.63 -12.49
N ALA A 188 -5.39 -10.55 -12.49
CA ALA A 188 -4.95 -9.26 -11.98
C ALA A 188 -4.64 -9.33 -10.48
N ARG A 189 -5.52 -9.94 -9.64
CA ARG A 189 -5.27 -10.14 -8.21
C ARG A 189 -3.97 -10.93 -7.98
N GLN A 190 -3.76 -12.02 -8.71
CA GLN A 190 -2.53 -12.80 -8.61
C GLN A 190 -1.30 -11.99 -9.01
N ALA A 191 -1.40 -11.21 -10.11
CA ALA A 191 -0.31 -10.38 -10.57
C ALA A 191 0.03 -9.26 -9.58
N ILE A 192 -0.99 -8.61 -9.01
CA ILE A 192 -0.81 -7.60 -7.95
C ILE A 192 -0.11 -8.24 -6.75
N PHE A 193 -0.61 -9.38 -6.27
CA PHE A 193 -0.02 -10.00 -5.09
C PHE A 193 1.44 -10.43 -5.31
N LEU A 194 1.77 -11.01 -6.46
CA LEU A 194 3.17 -11.35 -6.80
C LEU A 194 4.05 -10.11 -6.87
N HIS A 195 3.54 -9.02 -7.45
CA HIS A 195 4.23 -7.73 -7.55
C HIS A 195 4.56 -7.20 -6.16
N GLU A 196 3.54 -7.01 -5.30
CA GLU A 196 3.72 -6.51 -3.94
C GLU A 196 4.60 -7.44 -3.08
N LEU A 197 4.44 -8.75 -3.24
CA LEU A 197 5.24 -9.73 -2.52
C LEU A 197 6.73 -9.65 -2.91
N SER A 198 7.03 -9.29 -4.14
CA SER A 198 8.41 -9.10 -4.60
C SER A 198 9.08 -7.88 -3.95
N HIS A 199 8.33 -6.82 -3.67
CA HIS A 199 8.81 -5.72 -2.83
C HIS A 199 9.04 -6.17 -1.39
N GLY A 200 8.14 -6.99 -0.84
CA GLY A 200 8.36 -7.61 0.46
C GLY A 200 9.66 -8.41 0.54
N GLU A 201 9.98 -9.19 -0.50
CA GLU A 201 11.27 -9.90 -0.60
C GLU A 201 12.43 -8.91 -0.71
N TYR A 202 12.31 -7.86 -1.50
CA TYR A 202 13.35 -6.85 -1.67
C TYR A 202 13.72 -6.19 -0.34
N TYR A 203 12.75 -5.84 0.48
CA TYR A 203 12.99 -5.18 1.77
C TYR A 203 13.48 -6.13 2.87
N THR A 204 13.09 -7.40 2.82
CA THR A 204 13.38 -8.36 3.90
C THR A 204 14.53 -9.32 3.60
N ASN A 205 14.97 -9.40 2.34
CA ASN A 205 16.10 -10.23 1.90
C ASN A 205 17.23 -9.37 1.31
N PRO A 206 18.25 -9.01 2.10
CA PRO A 206 19.34 -8.15 1.63
C PRO A 206 20.15 -8.75 0.48
N HIS A 207 20.21 -10.08 0.35
CA HIS A 207 20.88 -10.73 -0.79
C HIS A 207 20.07 -10.53 -2.09
N PHE A 208 18.76 -10.62 -2.02
CA PHE A 208 17.88 -10.35 -3.15
C PHE A 208 17.98 -8.87 -3.57
N ALA A 209 17.88 -7.94 -2.63
CA ALA A 209 18.03 -6.51 -2.89
C ALA A 209 19.40 -6.17 -3.52
N ALA A 210 20.49 -6.73 -2.98
CA ALA A 210 21.83 -6.53 -3.54
C ALA A 210 21.92 -7.06 -4.98
N TYR A 211 21.31 -8.22 -5.24
CA TYR A 211 21.25 -8.78 -6.60
C TYR A 211 20.46 -7.87 -7.55
N CYS A 212 19.31 -7.35 -7.16
CA CYS A 212 18.53 -6.43 -7.99
C CYS A 212 19.32 -5.15 -8.33
N ARG A 213 20.07 -4.59 -7.36
CA ARG A 213 20.96 -3.44 -7.61
C ARG A 213 22.10 -3.78 -8.58
N LEU A 214 22.72 -4.96 -8.44
CA LEU A 214 23.74 -5.42 -9.39
C LEU A 214 23.15 -5.63 -10.78
N PHE A 215 21.98 -6.24 -10.89
CA PHE A 215 21.29 -6.45 -12.16
C PHE A 215 20.98 -5.12 -12.85
N TRP A 216 20.40 -4.15 -12.13
CA TRP A 216 20.15 -2.82 -12.66
C TRP A 216 21.41 -2.12 -13.16
N ASN A 217 22.49 -2.16 -12.36
CA ASN A 217 23.71 -1.38 -12.66
C ASN A 217 24.63 -2.04 -13.66
N GLN A 218 24.68 -3.38 -13.72
CA GLN A 218 25.71 -4.12 -14.46
C GLN A 218 25.15 -5.00 -15.58
N SER A 219 23.91 -5.52 -15.45
CA SER A 219 23.33 -6.43 -16.44
C SER A 219 22.48 -5.71 -17.47
N LEU A 220 21.73 -4.70 -17.05
CA LEU A 220 20.95 -3.85 -17.97
C LEU A 220 21.87 -2.82 -18.64
N ASN A 221 21.72 -2.66 -19.95
CA ASN A 221 22.35 -1.57 -20.69
C ASN A 221 21.59 -0.24 -20.51
N ASP A 222 22.19 0.87 -20.95
CA ASP A 222 21.60 2.21 -20.78
C ASP A 222 20.26 2.38 -21.49
N ALA A 223 20.04 1.72 -22.62
CA ALA A 223 18.77 1.79 -23.34
C ALA A 223 17.66 1.08 -22.55
N GLN A 224 17.95 -0.09 -21.97
CA GLN A 224 17.03 -0.85 -21.14
C GLN A 224 16.68 -0.09 -19.85
N ARG A 225 17.67 0.48 -19.15
CA ARG A 225 17.40 1.34 -17.98
C ARG A 225 16.54 2.55 -18.33
N ARG A 226 16.82 3.23 -19.44
CA ARG A 226 15.98 4.34 -19.91
C ARG A 226 14.56 3.92 -20.25
N ALA A 227 14.35 2.70 -20.78
CA ALA A 227 13.02 2.16 -21.04
C ALA A 227 12.20 2.05 -19.75
N PHE A 228 12.76 1.48 -18.69
CA PHE A 228 12.13 1.43 -17.36
C PHE A 228 11.86 2.83 -16.79
N VAL A 229 12.86 3.71 -16.79
CA VAL A 229 12.68 5.08 -16.30
C VAL A 229 11.55 5.82 -17.04
N ASN A 230 11.46 5.64 -18.36
CA ASN A 230 10.40 6.25 -19.16
C ASN A 230 9.01 5.67 -18.84
N LEU A 231 8.93 4.34 -18.59
CA LEU A 231 7.70 3.70 -18.15
C LEU A 231 7.26 4.23 -16.79
N PHE A 232 8.17 4.28 -15.83
CA PHE A 232 7.87 4.72 -14.46
C PHE A 232 7.51 6.20 -14.38
N LYS A 233 8.09 7.05 -15.24
CA LYS A 233 7.61 8.44 -15.41
C LYS A 233 6.15 8.52 -15.87
N LYS A 234 5.71 7.62 -16.77
CA LYS A 234 4.31 7.56 -17.20
C LYS A 234 3.37 7.13 -16.08
N TYR A 235 3.89 6.34 -15.13
CA TYR A 235 3.16 5.89 -13.95
C TYR A 235 3.31 6.86 -12.76
N ASN A 236 3.98 8.00 -12.98
CA ASN A 236 4.16 9.07 -12.01
C ASN A 236 5.05 8.73 -10.80
N TYR A 237 5.91 7.70 -10.92
CA TYR A 237 6.91 7.39 -9.91
C TYR A 237 8.02 8.45 -9.81
N ASN A 238 8.59 8.62 -8.63
CA ASN A 238 9.76 9.47 -8.40
C ASN A 238 11.03 8.83 -8.99
N THR A 239 11.27 9.10 -10.28
CA THR A 239 12.43 8.55 -11.00
C THR A 239 13.78 9.14 -10.59
N ALA A 240 13.83 10.09 -9.67
CA ALA A 240 15.08 10.56 -9.04
C ALA A 240 15.55 9.60 -7.92
N SER A 241 14.68 8.76 -7.38
CA SER A 241 15.03 7.73 -6.41
C SER A 241 15.58 6.50 -7.14
N GLY A 242 16.90 6.31 -7.10
CA GLY A 242 17.53 5.13 -7.70
C GLY A 242 17.11 3.82 -7.05
N GLU A 243 16.83 3.83 -5.75
CA GLU A 243 16.37 2.65 -5.02
C GLU A 243 14.95 2.25 -5.45
N LEU A 244 14.04 3.20 -5.59
CA LEU A 244 12.70 2.96 -6.12
C LEU A 244 12.77 2.39 -7.54
N MET A 245 13.64 2.94 -8.41
CA MET A 245 13.79 2.43 -9.77
C MET A 245 14.24 0.97 -9.83
N VAL A 246 15.14 0.57 -8.93
CA VAL A 246 15.61 -0.83 -8.83
C VAL A 246 14.49 -1.74 -8.33
N ASN A 247 13.78 -1.31 -7.29
CA ASN A 247 12.71 -2.08 -6.66
C ASN A 247 11.54 -2.28 -7.63
N GLU A 248 11.08 -1.23 -8.30
CA GLU A 248 10.04 -1.31 -9.32
C GLU A 248 10.46 -2.15 -10.54
N MET A 249 11.72 -1.99 -11.00
CA MET A 249 12.20 -2.74 -12.15
C MET A 249 12.08 -4.25 -11.92
N GLN A 250 12.50 -4.76 -10.78
CA GLN A 250 12.42 -6.20 -10.50
C GLN A 250 10.98 -6.71 -10.41
N ALA A 251 10.08 -5.92 -9.78
CA ALA A 251 8.68 -6.26 -9.62
C ALA A 251 7.95 -6.30 -10.98
N TYR A 252 8.09 -5.28 -11.80
CA TYR A 252 7.51 -5.28 -13.15
C TYR A 252 8.14 -6.33 -14.05
N LEU A 253 9.46 -6.45 -14.09
CA LEU A 253 10.14 -7.37 -14.99
C LEU A 253 9.74 -8.82 -14.74
N MET A 254 9.71 -9.24 -13.46
CA MET A 254 9.65 -10.64 -13.09
C MET A 254 8.31 -11.08 -12.49
N PHE A 255 7.60 -10.18 -11.80
CA PHE A 255 6.50 -10.57 -10.92
C PHE A 255 5.17 -9.93 -11.29
N THR A 256 5.09 -9.29 -12.46
CA THR A 256 3.85 -8.75 -13.02
C THR A 256 3.47 -9.52 -14.29
N PRO A 257 2.91 -10.73 -14.16
CA PRO A 257 2.63 -11.59 -15.32
C PRO A 257 1.43 -11.13 -16.15
N ASP A 258 0.59 -10.22 -15.65
CA ASP A 258 -0.56 -9.70 -16.36
C ASP A 258 -0.11 -8.74 -17.49
N PRO A 259 -0.36 -9.07 -18.78
CA PRO A 259 0.04 -8.22 -19.88
C PRO A 259 -0.72 -6.88 -19.94
N GLN A 260 -1.86 -6.78 -19.26
CA GLN A 260 -2.58 -5.50 -19.11
C GLN A 260 -1.82 -4.55 -18.14
N SER A 261 -1.07 -5.10 -17.22
CA SER A 261 -0.26 -4.32 -16.27
C SER A 261 1.15 -4.08 -16.80
N PHE A 262 1.82 -5.11 -17.36
CA PHE A 262 3.17 -4.99 -17.90
C PHE A 262 3.39 -5.88 -19.14
N SER A 263 4.00 -5.33 -20.20
CA SER A 263 4.34 -6.02 -21.44
C SER A 263 5.53 -5.36 -22.14
N ALA A 264 6.12 -6.06 -23.12
CA ALA A 264 7.20 -5.51 -23.95
C ALA A 264 6.78 -4.19 -24.63
N SER A 265 5.56 -4.14 -25.14
CA SER A 265 5.02 -2.94 -25.79
C SER A 265 4.88 -1.76 -24.82
N LYS A 266 4.45 -2.00 -23.56
CA LYS A 266 4.39 -0.93 -22.55
C LYS A 266 5.78 -0.43 -22.15
N LEU A 267 6.77 -1.35 -22.05
CA LEU A 267 8.15 -1.00 -21.77
C LEU A 267 8.82 -0.31 -22.96
N GLY A 268 8.30 -0.49 -24.18
CA GLY A 268 8.88 0.05 -25.41
C GLY A 268 10.06 -0.76 -25.93
N VAL A 269 10.04 -2.08 -25.74
CA VAL A 269 11.04 -3.03 -26.22
C VAL A 269 10.38 -4.14 -27.02
N THR A 270 11.17 -4.99 -27.68
CA THR A 270 10.67 -6.19 -28.35
C THR A 270 10.39 -7.33 -27.33
N GLU A 271 9.53 -8.29 -27.70
CA GLU A 271 9.30 -9.49 -26.87
C GLU A 271 10.59 -10.29 -26.66
N GLY A 272 11.48 -10.34 -27.65
CA GLY A 272 12.79 -11.00 -27.52
C GLY A 272 13.72 -10.31 -26.51
N GLU A 273 13.72 -8.97 -26.48
CA GLU A 273 14.50 -8.19 -25.49
C GLU A 273 13.94 -8.39 -24.08
N LEU A 274 12.60 -8.35 -23.90
CA LEU A 274 11.97 -8.60 -22.62
C LEU A 274 12.26 -10.02 -22.13
N ALA A 275 12.14 -11.02 -22.98
CA ALA A 275 12.46 -12.41 -22.65
C ALA A 275 13.94 -12.55 -22.24
N SER A 276 14.87 -11.93 -22.98
CA SER A 276 16.30 -11.95 -22.66
C SER A 276 16.61 -11.33 -21.29
N MET A 277 16.00 -10.19 -20.96
CA MET A 277 16.16 -9.56 -19.64
C MET A 277 15.63 -10.47 -18.51
N ARG A 278 14.47 -11.10 -18.70
CA ARG A 278 13.92 -12.06 -17.74
C ARG A 278 14.82 -13.26 -17.54
N ASP A 279 15.38 -13.80 -18.60
CA ASP A 279 16.30 -14.96 -18.55
C ASP A 279 17.62 -14.60 -17.88
N MET A 280 18.17 -13.41 -18.14
CA MET A 280 19.33 -12.92 -17.42
C MET A 280 19.07 -12.81 -15.91
N PHE A 281 17.90 -12.24 -15.55
CA PHE A 281 17.51 -12.10 -14.13
C PHE A 281 17.38 -13.46 -13.44
N ARG A 282 16.68 -14.43 -14.07
CA ARG A 282 16.49 -15.77 -13.49
C ARG A 282 17.79 -16.50 -13.22
N ARG A 283 18.77 -16.40 -14.12
CA ARG A 283 20.06 -17.11 -14.00
C ARG A 283 20.89 -16.71 -12.78
N GLY A 284 20.79 -15.46 -12.34
CA GLY A 284 21.60 -14.96 -11.23
C GLY A 284 20.85 -14.73 -9.93
N ARG A 285 19.51 -14.86 -9.95
CA ARG A 285 18.68 -14.58 -8.79
C ARG A 285 19.00 -15.54 -7.63
N PRO A 286 19.24 -15.00 -6.40
CA PRO A 286 19.45 -15.84 -5.23
C PRO A 286 18.15 -16.62 -4.90
N PRO A 287 18.29 -17.73 -4.16
CA PRO A 287 17.12 -18.45 -3.64
C PRO A 287 16.24 -17.53 -2.77
N THR A 288 14.94 -17.72 -2.87
CA THR A 288 13.94 -17.05 -2.06
C THR A 288 13.02 -18.07 -1.38
N ARG A 289 12.50 -17.73 -0.21
CA ARG A 289 11.47 -18.53 0.48
C ARG A 289 10.07 -18.25 -0.06
N LEU A 290 9.90 -17.12 -0.74
CA LEU A 290 8.62 -16.71 -1.29
C LEU A 290 8.36 -17.41 -2.63
N PRO A 291 7.08 -17.60 -3.03
CA PRO A 291 6.69 -18.28 -4.28
C PRO A 291 6.96 -17.41 -5.52
N LEU A 292 8.06 -16.70 -5.55
CA LEU A 292 8.51 -15.88 -6.66
C LEU A 292 9.22 -16.77 -7.69
N ARG A 293 8.48 -17.29 -8.66
CA ARG A 293 8.96 -18.24 -9.69
C ARG A 293 9.44 -17.54 -10.96
#